data_f380ec58cec8f6eec1b4a0da9db661ef
#
_entry.id   f380ec58cec8f6eec1b4a0da9db661ef
#
_cell.length_a   1.000
_cell.length_b   1.000
_cell.length_c   1.000
_cell.angle_alpha   90.00
_cell.angle_beta   90.00
_cell.angle_gamma   90.00
#
_symmetry.space_group_name_H-M   'P 1'
#
loop_
_entity.id
_entity.type
_entity.pdbx_description
1 polymer ?
#
loop_
_entity_poly.entity_id
_entity_poly.type
_entity_poly.pdbx_seq_one_letter_code
_entity_poly.pdbx_strand_id
1 'polypeptide(L)'
;MYADNDAMVFKDYATEKLGISENRIKMLINNGADEKDILLSVKEWLRRSAKPNKSDIYVFFAGHGLASQDGKNMYLLPHDGSPRLLNDTAILRDRLFADLKATNPKSVTVFLDTCYSGETRNEEMLIAGRPI
;
A
#
# COMPACT_ATOMS: atom_id res chain seq x y z
N MET A 1 2.55 -10.08 -13.66
CA MET A 1 2.82 -10.26 -12.25
C MET A 1 1.56 -10.56 -11.48
N TYR A 2 1.75 -11.14 -10.33
CA TYR A 2 0.61 -11.52 -9.51
C TYR A 2 -0.05 -10.33 -8.82
N ALA A 3 0.72 -9.28 -8.57
CA ALA A 3 0.19 -8.15 -7.82
C ALA A 3 -0.94 -7.43 -8.54
N ASP A 4 -0.84 -7.27 -9.85
CA ASP A 4 -1.90 -6.58 -10.60
C ASP A 4 -3.16 -7.45 -10.65
N ASN A 5 -3.00 -8.75 -10.78
CA ASN A 5 -4.14 -9.66 -10.76
C ASN A 5 -4.82 -9.65 -9.38
N ASP A 6 -4.03 -9.64 -8.32
CA ASP A 6 -4.57 -9.59 -6.96
C ASP A 6 -5.34 -8.30 -6.72
N ALA A 7 -4.86 -7.18 -7.26
CA ALA A 7 -5.55 -5.92 -7.11
C ALA A 7 -6.90 -5.94 -7.84
N MET A 8 -6.94 -6.55 -9.02
CA MET A 8 -8.19 -6.67 -9.75
C MET A 8 -9.20 -7.55 -9.03
N VAL A 9 -8.73 -8.64 -8.44
CA VAL A 9 -9.60 -9.53 -7.66
C VAL A 9 -10.16 -8.79 -6.46
N PHE A 10 -9.33 -8.00 -5.79
CA PHE A 10 -9.79 -7.23 -4.64
C PHE A 10 -10.80 -6.17 -5.07
N LYS A 11 -10.60 -5.54 -6.23
CA LYS A 11 -11.56 -4.57 -6.73
C LYS A 11 -12.92 -5.23 -6.94
N ASP A 12 -12.94 -6.43 -7.51
CA ASP A 12 -14.20 -7.16 -7.70
C ASP A 12 -14.85 -7.46 -6.36
N TYR A 13 -14.06 -7.85 -5.37
CA TYR A 13 -14.58 -8.08 -4.03
C TYR A 13 -15.19 -6.79 -3.46
N ALA A 14 -14.50 -5.68 -3.64
CA ALA A 14 -14.98 -4.40 -3.12
C ALA A 14 -16.31 -3.99 -3.75
N THR A 15 -16.46 -4.16 -5.06
CA THR A 15 -17.71 -3.80 -5.71
C THR A 15 -18.81 -4.77 -5.41
N GLU A 16 -18.53 -6.07 -5.39
CA GLU A 16 -19.58 -7.09 -5.28
C GLU A 16 -19.95 -7.42 -3.85
N LYS A 17 -18.97 -7.44 -2.94
CA LYS A 17 -19.23 -7.85 -1.56
C LYS A 17 -19.30 -6.67 -0.61
N LEU A 18 -18.47 -5.66 -0.81
CA LEU A 18 -18.50 -4.49 0.06
C LEU A 18 -19.43 -3.41 -0.45
N GLY A 19 -19.94 -3.54 -1.68
CA GLY A 19 -20.91 -2.60 -2.22
C GLY A 19 -20.34 -1.23 -2.55
N ILE A 20 -19.03 -1.15 -2.82
CA ILE A 20 -18.40 0.14 -3.12
C ILE A 20 -18.55 0.43 -4.61
N SER A 21 -19.09 1.61 -4.94
CA SER A 21 -19.26 1.98 -6.34
C SER A 21 -17.90 2.24 -6.99
N GLU A 22 -17.82 2.00 -8.28
CA GLU A 22 -16.55 2.13 -8.99
C GLU A 22 -15.97 3.53 -8.93
N ASN A 23 -16.80 4.54 -8.91
CA ASN A 23 -16.29 5.92 -8.84
C ASN A 23 -15.70 6.26 -7.47
N ARG A 24 -15.83 5.37 -6.51
CA ARG A 24 -15.20 5.52 -5.19
C ARG A 24 -14.03 4.60 -5.01
N ILE A 25 -13.53 4.02 -6.08
CA ILE A 25 -12.38 3.12 -6.07
C ILE A 25 -11.27 3.73 -6.91
N LYS A 26 -10.08 3.83 -6.30
CA LYS A 26 -8.89 4.26 -7.01
C LYS A 26 -7.99 3.04 -7.15
N MET A 27 -7.71 2.64 -8.40
CA MET A 27 -6.86 1.48 -8.62
C MET A 27 -5.61 1.89 -9.37
N LEU A 28 -4.47 1.50 -8.80
CA LEU A 28 -3.16 1.76 -9.41
C LEU A 28 -2.47 0.42 -9.61
N ILE A 29 -2.12 0.11 -10.84
CA ILE A 29 -1.45 -1.14 -11.15
C ILE A 29 -0.28 -0.88 -12.09
N ASN A 30 0.73 -1.72 -12.02
CA ASN A 30 1.91 -1.66 -12.89
C ASN A 30 2.52 -0.26 -12.85
N ASN A 31 2.76 0.37 -14.00
CA ASN A 31 3.38 1.70 -14.05
C ASN A 31 2.56 2.76 -13.33
N GLY A 32 1.26 2.56 -13.19
CA GLY A 32 0.42 3.49 -12.48
C GLY A 32 0.56 3.40 -10.97
N ALA A 33 1.28 2.41 -10.48
CA ALA A 33 1.48 2.21 -9.04
C ALA A 33 2.84 2.74 -8.59
N ASP A 34 3.25 3.89 -9.09
CA ASP A 34 4.50 4.50 -8.67
C ASP A 34 4.30 5.32 -7.39
N GLU A 35 5.40 5.73 -6.79
CA GLU A 35 5.36 6.42 -5.51
C GLU A 35 4.51 7.68 -5.57
N LYS A 36 4.72 8.47 -6.62
CA LYS A 36 4.01 9.74 -6.74
C LYS A 36 2.49 9.52 -6.83
N ASP A 37 2.07 8.59 -7.65
CA ASP A 37 0.63 8.35 -7.85
C ASP A 37 -0.01 7.77 -6.60
N ILE A 38 0.69 6.92 -5.87
CA ILE A 38 0.17 6.39 -4.61
C ILE A 38 0.00 7.54 -3.61
N LEU A 39 1.01 8.41 -3.48
CA LEU A 39 0.93 9.52 -2.53
C LEU A 39 -0.16 10.51 -2.91
N LEU A 40 -0.30 10.81 -4.20
CA LEU A 40 -1.37 11.70 -4.64
C LEU A 40 -2.75 11.11 -4.39
N SER A 41 -2.87 9.79 -4.56
CA SER A 41 -4.14 9.14 -4.30
C SER A 41 -4.55 9.25 -2.84
N VAL A 42 -3.59 9.09 -1.94
CA VAL A 42 -3.88 9.17 -0.50
C VAL A 42 -4.07 10.62 -0.06
N LYS A 43 -3.16 11.51 -0.48
CA LYS A 43 -3.15 12.87 0.04
C LYS A 43 -4.17 13.79 -0.63
N GLU A 44 -4.58 13.48 -1.85
CA GLU A 44 -5.51 14.34 -2.57
C GLU A 44 -6.82 13.65 -2.91
N TRP A 45 -6.77 12.56 -3.68
CA TRP A 45 -8.02 11.92 -4.12
C TRP A 45 -8.83 11.42 -2.94
N LEU A 46 -8.19 10.69 -2.04
CA LEU A 46 -8.89 10.12 -0.89
C LEU A 46 -9.41 11.22 0.02
N ARG A 47 -8.60 12.24 0.23
CA ARG A 47 -8.97 13.34 1.10
C ARG A 47 -10.23 14.05 0.59
N ARG A 48 -10.34 14.20 -0.73
CA ARG A 48 -11.52 14.82 -1.33
C ARG A 48 -12.73 13.90 -1.32
N SER A 49 -12.48 12.60 -1.40
CA SER A 49 -13.56 11.61 -1.51
C SER A 49 -14.11 11.17 -0.16
N ALA A 50 -13.27 11.13 0.86
CA ALA A 50 -13.68 10.64 2.17
C ALA A 50 -14.44 11.72 2.93
N LYS A 51 -15.46 11.28 3.66
CA LYS A 51 -16.24 12.18 4.50
C LYS A 51 -15.83 11.98 5.94
N PRO A 52 -15.44 13.05 6.64
CA PRO A 52 -14.98 12.92 8.03
C PRO A 52 -16.03 12.26 8.91
N ASN A 53 -15.56 11.33 9.73
CA ASN A 53 -16.39 10.59 10.70
C ASN A 53 -17.46 9.70 10.07
N LYS A 54 -17.47 9.56 8.74
CA LYS A 54 -18.50 8.78 8.08
C LYS A 54 -17.95 7.73 7.13
N SER A 55 -16.83 7.99 6.51
CA SER A 55 -16.29 7.07 5.50
C SER A 55 -15.53 5.93 6.12
N ASP A 56 -15.74 4.74 5.57
CA ASP A 56 -14.92 3.57 5.84
C ASP A 56 -13.95 3.46 4.68
N ILE A 57 -12.66 3.43 5.01
CA ILE A 57 -11.62 3.38 4.00
C ILE A 57 -11.03 1.97 3.96
N TYR A 58 -10.92 1.42 2.76
CA TYR A 58 -10.30 0.14 2.52
C TYR A 58 -9.10 0.34 1.61
N VAL A 59 -7.96 -0.19 2.01
CA VAL A 59 -6.74 -0.11 1.22
C VAL A 59 -6.25 -1.53 0.99
N PHE A 60 -5.89 -1.83 -0.24
CA PHE A 60 -5.28 -3.09 -0.59
C PHE A 60 -3.95 -2.82 -1.27
N PHE A 61 -2.89 -3.41 -0.77
CA PHE A 61 -1.58 -3.31 -1.38
C PHE A 61 -1.03 -4.71 -1.61
N ALA A 62 -0.69 -5.02 -2.85
CA ALA A 62 -0.02 -6.26 -3.20
C ALA A 62 1.32 -5.91 -3.84
N GLY A 63 2.39 -6.48 -3.35
CA GLY A 63 3.72 -6.20 -3.86
C GLY A 63 4.79 -6.54 -2.85
N HIS A 64 5.92 -5.88 -2.97
CA HIS A 64 7.04 -6.15 -2.09
C HIS A 64 7.00 -5.27 -0.85
N GLY A 65 7.26 -5.88 0.28
CA GLY A 65 7.49 -5.17 1.52
C GLY A 65 8.91 -5.43 1.96
N LEU A 66 9.55 -4.41 2.50
CA LEU A 66 10.93 -4.50 2.94
C LEU A 66 11.07 -3.88 4.32
N ALA A 67 11.93 -4.46 5.13
CA ALA A 67 12.23 -3.91 6.43
C ALA A 67 13.54 -3.15 6.38
N SER A 68 13.66 -2.12 7.22
CA SER A 68 14.94 -1.44 7.40
C SER A 68 15.93 -2.42 8.04
N GLN A 69 17.23 -2.07 7.99
CA GLN A 69 18.25 -2.95 8.52
C GLN A 69 18.07 -3.25 10.01
N ASP A 70 17.60 -2.28 10.76
CA ASP A 70 17.38 -2.47 12.18
C ASP A 70 16.04 -3.14 12.50
N GLY A 71 15.24 -3.44 11.47
CA GLY A 71 13.98 -4.11 11.64
C GLY A 71 12.86 -3.27 12.22
N LYS A 72 13.09 -1.98 12.44
CA LYS A 72 12.11 -1.15 13.11
C LYS A 72 11.09 -0.53 12.16
N ASN A 73 11.45 -0.37 10.90
CA ASN A 73 10.58 0.26 9.93
C ASN A 73 10.24 -0.69 8.81
N MET A 74 8.98 -0.69 8.41
CA MET A 74 8.51 -1.47 7.27
C MET A 74 8.19 -0.54 6.13
N TYR A 75 8.62 -0.91 4.94
CA TYR A 75 8.39 -0.13 3.73
C TYR A 75 7.58 -0.92 2.73
N LEU A 76 6.72 -0.22 2.02
CA LEU A 76 6.01 -0.76 0.87
C LEU A 76 6.68 -0.22 -0.38
N LEU A 77 7.06 -1.13 -1.27
CA LEU A 77 7.83 -0.75 -2.45
C LEU A 77 6.90 -0.48 -3.62
N PRO A 78 6.80 0.78 -4.09
CA PRO A 78 5.97 1.05 -5.26
C PRO A 78 6.61 0.47 -6.51
N HIS A 79 5.88 0.54 -7.62
CA HIS A 79 6.36 -0.04 -8.88
C HIS A 79 7.73 0.52 -9.28
N ASP A 80 7.96 1.80 -9.03
CA ASP A 80 9.22 2.47 -9.37
C ASP A 80 10.22 2.50 -8.22
N GLY A 81 9.93 1.78 -7.14
CA GLY A 81 10.81 1.81 -5.98
C GLY A 81 12.06 0.98 -6.16
N SER A 82 13.08 1.32 -5.40
CA SER A 82 14.34 0.59 -5.40
C SER A 82 14.68 0.11 -4.00
N PRO A 83 14.95 -1.20 -3.82
CA PRO A 83 15.35 -1.70 -2.51
C PRO A 83 16.62 -1.06 -1.99
N ARG A 84 17.44 -0.52 -2.87
CA ARG A 84 18.69 0.13 -2.50
C ARG A 84 18.49 1.55 -2.03
N LEU A 85 17.32 2.13 -2.30
CA LEU A 85 17.02 3.51 -1.95
C LEU A 85 15.68 3.57 -1.22
N LEU A 86 15.56 2.84 -0.12
CA LEU A 86 14.29 2.72 0.58
C LEU A 86 13.74 4.07 1.05
N ASN A 87 14.60 4.89 1.65
CA ASN A 87 14.14 6.17 2.18
C ASN A 87 13.67 7.11 1.09
N ASP A 88 14.21 6.96 -0.12
CA ASP A 88 13.91 7.89 -1.21
C ASP A 88 12.80 7.39 -2.12
N THR A 89 12.61 6.08 -2.24
CA THR A 89 11.71 5.54 -3.26
C THR A 89 10.63 4.61 -2.72
N ALA A 90 10.68 4.27 -1.43
CA ALA A 90 9.67 3.40 -0.84
C ALA A 90 8.79 4.19 0.11
N ILE A 91 7.62 3.63 0.41
CA ILE A 91 6.65 4.28 1.28
C ILE A 91 6.74 3.65 2.65
N LEU A 92 7.04 4.47 3.66
CA LEU A 92 7.06 4.00 5.03
C LEU A 92 5.64 3.64 5.45
N ARG A 93 5.44 2.40 5.88
CA ARG A 93 4.11 1.91 6.21
C ARG A 93 3.41 2.76 7.26
N ASP A 94 4.12 3.14 8.31
CA ASP A 94 3.51 3.91 9.39
C ASP A 94 3.11 5.31 8.94
N ARG A 95 3.86 5.88 8.00
CA ARG A 95 3.50 7.17 7.43
C ARG A 95 2.24 7.06 6.59
N LEU A 96 2.13 5.98 5.82
CA LEU A 96 0.91 5.75 5.06
C LEU A 96 -0.29 5.65 5.99
N PHE A 97 -0.15 4.90 7.08
CA PHE A 97 -1.22 4.76 8.05
C PHE A 97 -1.61 6.11 8.65
N ALA A 98 -0.61 6.95 8.96
CA ALA A 98 -0.87 8.27 9.50
C ALA A 98 -1.62 9.16 8.49
N ASP A 99 -1.22 9.09 7.23
CA ASP A 99 -1.88 9.87 6.18
C ASP A 99 -3.33 9.42 5.98
N LEU A 100 -3.58 8.12 6.07
CA LEU A 100 -4.94 7.61 5.96
C LEU A 100 -5.82 8.10 7.13
N LYS A 101 -5.27 8.07 8.33
CA LYS A 101 -6.00 8.55 9.49
C LYS A 101 -6.22 10.06 9.48
N ALA A 102 -5.36 10.79 8.78
CA ALA A 102 -5.49 12.25 8.71
C ALA A 102 -6.75 12.70 7.98
N THR A 103 -7.38 11.83 7.20
CA THR A 103 -8.66 12.15 6.58
C THR A 103 -9.82 12.07 7.56
N ASN A 104 -9.54 11.65 8.79
CA ASN A 104 -10.50 11.52 9.88
C ASN A 104 -11.67 10.60 9.51
N PRO A 105 -11.40 9.39 9.02
CA PRO A 105 -12.46 8.48 8.62
C PRO A 105 -13.11 7.81 9.82
N LYS A 106 -14.25 7.17 9.58
CA LYS A 106 -14.88 6.36 10.61
C LYS A 106 -14.03 5.11 10.88
N SER A 107 -13.49 4.50 9.82
CA SER A 107 -12.63 3.34 9.97
C SER A 107 -11.66 3.25 8.81
N VAL A 108 -10.53 2.57 9.05
CA VAL A 108 -9.54 2.27 8.01
C VAL A 108 -9.19 0.80 8.14
N THR A 109 -9.32 0.07 7.05
CA THR A 109 -8.92 -1.33 6.98
C THR A 109 -7.88 -1.47 5.87
N VAL A 110 -6.71 -2.01 6.21
CA VAL A 110 -5.62 -2.14 5.26
C VAL A 110 -5.30 -3.62 5.09
N PHE A 111 -5.31 -4.06 3.86
CA PHE A 111 -4.93 -5.43 3.50
C PHE A 111 -3.57 -5.37 2.83
N LEU A 112 -2.60 -6.03 3.43
CA LEU A 112 -1.24 -6.05 2.88
C LEU A 112 -0.91 -7.47 2.44
N ASP A 113 -0.75 -7.63 1.14
CA ASP A 113 -0.32 -8.90 0.55
C ASP A 113 1.10 -8.68 0.06
N THR A 114 2.05 -8.77 0.98
CA THR A 114 3.44 -8.46 0.68
C THR A 114 4.27 -9.73 0.74
N CYS A 115 5.19 -9.84 -0.21
CA CYS A 115 6.18 -10.90 -0.22
C CYS A 115 7.52 -10.31 0.19
N TYR A 116 8.11 -10.86 1.22
CA TYR A 116 9.45 -10.43 1.64
C TYR A 116 10.46 -11.31 0.97
N SER A 117 11.26 -10.71 0.12
CA SER A 117 12.25 -11.43 -0.63
C SER A 117 13.51 -11.58 0.22
N GLY A 118 14.07 -12.76 0.24
CA GLY A 118 15.25 -13.01 1.04
C GLY A 118 16.54 -12.47 0.45
N GLU A 119 16.54 -12.14 -0.79
CA GLU A 119 17.77 -11.69 -1.39
C GLU A 119 18.17 -10.31 -0.91
N THR A 120 17.36 -9.75 -0.24
CA THR A 120 17.86 -8.58 0.36
C THR A 120 18.65 -8.92 1.58
N ARG A 121 19.14 -9.94 1.34
CA ARG A 121 19.82 -10.13 2.09
C ARG A 121 20.41 -9.97 2.26
N ASN A 122 20.70 -10.50 1.89
CA ASN A 122 21.21 -10.42 2.15
C ASN A 122 20.95 -10.07 2.66
N GLU A 123 20.91 -10.39 2.56
CA GLU A 123 20.69 -9.97 2.97
C GLU A 123 19.82 -9.84 3.69
N GLU A 124 19.81 -10.27 3.68
CA GLU A 124 19.21 -10.09 4.22
C GLU A 124 18.35 -9.91 4.76
N MET A 125 18.39 -10.10 4.73
CA MET A 125 17.74 -9.77 5.17
C MET A 125 16.88 -9.66 5.42
N LEU A 126 16.89 -10.02 5.02
CA LEU A 126 16.12 -9.76 5.16
C LEU A 126 15.44 -9.60 5.79
N ILE A 127 15.30 -9.61 5.47
CA ILE A 127 14.64 -9.26 5.97
C ILE A 127 14.01 -9.68 6.87
N ALA A 128 14.43 -9.70 6.91
CA ALA A 128 13.95 -9.89 7.58
C ALA A 128 13.34 -10.57 8.04
N GLY A 129 13.58 -10.98 7.90
CA GLY A 129 13.17 -11.70 8.24
C GLY A 129 12.20 -12.19 8.51
N ARG A 130 11.77 -12.19 8.12
CA ARG A 130 10.90 -12.76 8.27
C ARG A 130 10.29 -13.19 7.43
N PRO A 131 10.49 -13.83 7.15
CA PRO A 131 9.79 -14.31 6.14
C PRO A 131 8.59 -14.66 6.58
N ILE A 132 7.88 -14.73 6.05
CA ILE A 132 6.64 -14.89 6.45
C ILE A 132 6.04 -16.12 6.14
#